data_c9e8bcdba8d07ab92fe06df3c9508111
#
_entry.id   c9e8bcdba8d07ab92fe06df3c9508111
#
_cell.length_a   1.000
_cell.length_b   1.000
_cell.length_c   1.000
_cell.angle_alpha   90.00
_cell.angle_beta   90.00
_cell.angle_gamma   90.00
#
_symmetry.space_group_name_H-M   'P 1'
#
loop_
_entity.id
_entity.type
_entity.pdbx_description
1 polymer ?
#
loop_
_entity_poly.entity_id
_entity_poly.type
_entity_poly.pdbx_seq_one_letter_code
_entity_poly.pdbx_strand_id
1 'polypeptide(L)'
;RVFSLRTHSQYSRLPSEFMQQRDTVQHNCHISDARFAGNFTMCVYLLKMREYFRWEKGYAYGKTLSQSELGDWLTAREELWGTLEDRSFSAIEIDGRRHDPFDANAINDALGKHGLLYSAGYGNKAKPHFFLARLEKTIEQQGYRIYISAEEYARDLSAPPAMSLGKEIFIRRESLRRMLWEKLEEWRWNKPDNAMGRAIRFYEFDNDLDAALDQMTEAETESLVLHEIGEVRAGDALGDCWHEMIEAFPRSRLELMARAVRDHLADALSTLPSLIERAHPPALHFYFANLSGMRKQIYPALLDAYHQWVEYNDVRQLEHLVDTGRQHWLQVAQQLIQLHESRVRTAWQDMESLIEQKQL
;
A
#
# COMPACT_ATOMS: atom_id res chain seq x y z
N ARG A 1 21.67 -0.09 21.63
CA ARG A 1 22.47 0.86 20.81
C ARG A 1 21.50 1.89 20.29
N VAL A 2 21.64 3.11 20.79
CA VAL A 2 20.85 4.29 20.44
C VAL A 2 21.11 4.62 18.97
N PHE A 3 20.13 4.46 18.11
CA PHE A 3 20.18 4.99 16.74
C PHE A 3 19.97 6.49 16.82
N SER A 4 20.98 7.23 16.43
CA SER A 4 20.98 8.69 16.31
C SER A 4 19.88 9.11 15.34
N LEU A 5 18.94 9.90 15.84
CA LEU A 5 17.92 10.62 15.07
C LEU A 5 18.63 11.54 14.08
N ARG A 6 18.60 11.20 12.80
CA ARG A 6 19.09 12.08 11.73
C ARG A 6 18.00 13.12 11.42
N THR A 7 18.33 14.35 11.67
CA THR A 7 17.52 15.51 11.30
C THR A 7 17.31 15.61 9.79
N HIS A 8 16.17 16.13 9.38
CA HIS A 8 15.60 16.25 8.03
C HIS A 8 16.48 16.85 6.91
N SER A 9 17.74 17.18 7.16
CA SER A 9 18.62 17.84 6.16
C SER A 9 19.58 16.89 5.41
N GLN A 10 19.41 15.57 5.53
CA GLN A 10 20.29 14.59 4.87
C GLN A 10 19.51 13.59 4.02
N TYR A 11 18.67 14.07 3.10
CA TYR A 11 18.31 13.24 1.95
C TYR A 11 19.58 12.99 1.12
N SER A 12 19.95 11.72 0.95
CA SER A 12 21.04 11.39 0.03
C SER A 12 20.61 11.79 -1.36
N ARG A 13 21.25 12.79 -1.94
CA ARG A 13 20.95 13.21 -3.30
C ARG A 13 21.26 12.06 -4.25
N LEU A 14 20.36 11.86 -5.23
CA LEU A 14 20.64 10.94 -6.32
C LEU A 14 21.98 11.32 -6.96
N PRO A 15 22.93 10.37 -7.15
CA PRO A 15 24.18 10.64 -7.85
C PRO A 15 23.89 11.21 -9.24
N SER A 16 24.69 12.18 -9.66
CA SER A 16 24.49 12.90 -10.93
C SER A 16 24.47 11.99 -12.18
N GLU A 17 25.15 10.87 -12.11
CA GLU A 17 25.21 9.85 -13.17
C GLU A 17 23.87 9.17 -13.45
N PHE A 18 22.91 9.21 -12.48
CA PHE A 18 21.57 8.59 -12.62
C PHE A 18 20.45 9.61 -12.88
N MET A 19 20.79 10.87 -13.11
CA MET A 19 19.77 11.91 -13.35
C MET A 19 18.96 11.63 -14.62
N GLN A 20 19.60 11.11 -15.66
CA GLN A 20 18.91 10.75 -16.91
C GLN A 20 17.89 9.63 -16.67
N GLN A 21 18.27 8.60 -15.93
CA GLN A 21 17.34 7.50 -15.57
C GLN A 21 16.16 8.03 -14.75
N ARG A 22 16.42 8.84 -13.73
CA ARG A 22 15.37 9.51 -12.95
C ARG A 22 14.40 10.28 -13.85
N ASP A 23 14.92 11.10 -14.75
CA ASP A 23 14.10 11.94 -15.64
C ASP A 23 13.26 11.07 -16.59
N THR A 24 13.81 9.97 -17.11
CA THR A 24 13.08 9.03 -17.95
C THR A 24 11.98 8.31 -17.17
N VAL A 25 12.27 7.85 -15.94
CA VAL A 25 11.26 7.21 -15.07
C VAL A 25 10.15 8.21 -14.72
N GLN A 26 10.50 9.45 -14.35
CA GLN A 26 9.53 10.50 -14.06
C GLN A 26 8.68 10.86 -15.28
N HIS A 27 9.27 10.88 -16.47
CA HIS A 27 8.52 11.06 -17.72
C HIS A 27 7.50 9.95 -17.94
N ASN A 28 7.86 8.69 -17.70
CA ASN A 28 6.93 7.57 -17.77
C ASN A 28 5.82 7.67 -16.71
N CYS A 29 6.13 8.14 -15.51
CA CYS A 29 5.14 8.46 -14.48
C CYS A 29 4.13 9.50 -14.98
N HIS A 30 4.61 10.57 -15.62
CA HIS A 30 3.75 11.61 -16.19
C HIS A 30 2.85 11.11 -17.30
N ILE A 31 3.34 10.24 -18.19
CA ILE A 31 2.52 9.59 -19.22
C ILE A 31 1.41 8.76 -18.58
N SER A 32 1.73 7.98 -17.56
CA SER A 32 0.73 7.20 -16.82
C SER A 32 -0.30 8.10 -16.15
N ASP A 33 0.13 9.15 -15.47
CA ASP A 33 -0.74 10.08 -14.77
C ASP A 33 -1.64 10.85 -15.75
N ALA A 34 -1.12 11.26 -16.90
CA ALA A 34 -1.90 11.91 -17.95
C ALA A 34 -3.11 11.09 -18.38
N ARG A 35 -2.96 9.76 -18.47
CA ARG A 35 -4.03 8.83 -18.87
C ARG A 35 -5.00 8.49 -17.76
N PHE A 36 -4.56 8.47 -16.51
CA PHE A 36 -5.30 7.85 -15.40
C PHE A 36 -5.68 8.80 -14.27
N ALA A 37 -5.15 10.03 -14.22
CA ALA A 37 -5.48 10.99 -13.16
C ALA A 37 -6.99 11.31 -13.08
N GLY A 38 -7.69 11.31 -14.21
CA GLY A 38 -9.14 11.49 -14.29
C GLY A 38 -9.98 10.40 -13.63
N ASN A 39 -9.38 9.29 -13.21
CA ASN A 39 -10.07 8.23 -12.47
C ASN A 39 -10.33 8.56 -11.00
N PHE A 40 -9.71 9.60 -10.46
CA PHE A 40 -9.97 10.08 -9.11
C PHE A 40 -11.17 11.00 -9.07
N THR A 41 -11.90 11.01 -7.94
CA THR A 41 -12.85 12.09 -7.67
C THR A 41 -12.11 13.41 -7.53
N MET A 42 -12.76 14.52 -7.79
CA MET A 42 -12.14 15.85 -7.74
C MET A 42 -11.45 16.12 -6.38
N CYS A 43 -12.11 15.79 -5.28
CA CYS A 43 -11.54 16.01 -3.94
C CYS A 43 -10.26 15.18 -3.72
N VAL A 44 -10.30 13.90 -4.09
CA VAL A 44 -9.14 13.01 -3.96
C VAL A 44 -8.00 13.44 -4.88
N TYR A 45 -8.32 13.84 -6.11
CA TYR A 45 -7.35 14.37 -7.06
C TYR A 45 -6.62 15.59 -6.51
N LEU A 46 -7.33 16.59 -6.01
CA LEU A 46 -6.72 17.80 -5.48
C LEU A 46 -5.84 17.52 -4.25
N LEU A 47 -6.27 16.62 -3.36
CA LEU A 47 -5.44 16.21 -2.22
C LEU A 47 -4.15 15.52 -2.67
N LYS A 48 -4.23 14.64 -3.66
CA LYS A 48 -3.05 13.95 -4.23
C LYS A 48 -2.12 14.92 -4.96
N MET A 49 -2.65 15.88 -5.70
CA MET A 49 -1.86 16.91 -6.38
C MET A 49 -1.15 17.83 -5.38
N ARG A 50 -1.81 18.19 -4.27
CA ARG A 50 -1.19 18.96 -3.19
C ARG A 50 0.04 18.23 -2.62
N GLU A 51 -0.08 16.93 -2.33
CA GLU A 51 1.03 16.15 -1.79
C GLU A 51 2.10 15.83 -2.84
N TYR A 52 1.72 15.73 -4.11
CA TYR A 52 2.68 15.61 -5.21
C TYR A 52 3.52 16.88 -5.37
N PHE A 53 2.89 18.05 -5.32
CA PHE A 53 3.57 19.34 -5.28
C PHE A 53 4.53 19.44 -4.09
N ARG A 54 4.08 19.07 -2.89
CA ARG A 54 4.91 19.06 -1.68
C ARG A 54 6.15 18.19 -1.85
N TRP A 55 5.97 16.99 -2.38
CA TRP A 55 7.07 16.07 -2.66
C TRP A 55 8.06 16.65 -3.68
N GLU A 56 7.58 17.16 -4.79
CA GLU A 56 8.42 17.70 -5.86
C GLU A 56 9.23 18.92 -5.39
N LYS A 57 8.66 19.76 -4.54
CA LYS A 57 9.33 20.92 -3.94
C LYS A 57 10.21 20.59 -2.75
N GLY A 58 10.16 19.37 -2.25
CA GLY A 58 10.88 18.98 -1.03
C GLY A 58 10.38 19.70 0.23
N TYR A 59 9.09 20.05 0.27
CA TYR A 59 8.51 20.76 1.42
C TYR A 59 8.12 19.78 2.53
N ALA A 60 8.44 20.13 3.78
CA ALA A 60 8.01 19.39 4.96
C ALA A 60 6.48 19.39 5.12
N TYR A 61 5.93 18.33 5.71
CA TYR A 61 4.48 18.19 5.89
C TYR A 61 3.87 19.30 6.75
N GLY A 62 4.58 19.79 7.75
CA GLY A 62 4.13 20.93 8.59
C GLY A 62 4.17 22.30 7.90
N LYS A 63 4.78 22.39 6.71
CA LYS A 63 4.85 23.66 5.99
C LYS A 63 3.50 24.02 5.37
N THR A 64 3.02 25.23 5.66
CA THR A 64 1.86 25.80 4.97
C THR A 64 2.22 26.11 3.51
N LEU A 65 1.41 25.61 2.60
CA LEU A 65 1.62 25.80 1.15
C LEU A 65 0.97 27.10 0.68
N SER A 66 1.67 27.84 -0.18
CA SER A 66 1.11 28.99 -0.87
C SER A 66 0.06 28.55 -1.88
N GLN A 67 -1.15 29.05 -1.78
CA GLN A 67 -2.23 28.70 -2.72
C GLN A 67 -1.94 29.15 -4.14
N SER A 68 -1.30 30.32 -4.31
CA SER A 68 -0.93 30.83 -5.64
C SER A 68 0.16 29.97 -6.27
N GLU A 69 1.21 29.63 -5.52
CA GLU A 69 2.28 28.75 -6.00
C GLU A 69 1.77 27.35 -6.38
N LEU A 70 0.89 26.78 -5.54
CA LEU A 70 0.24 25.50 -5.82
C LEU A 70 -0.65 25.58 -7.05
N GLY A 71 -1.43 26.65 -7.21
CA GLY A 71 -2.31 26.85 -8.37
C GLY A 71 -1.56 26.97 -9.67
N ASP A 72 -0.47 27.76 -9.71
CA ASP A 72 0.38 27.92 -10.88
C ASP A 72 1.05 26.58 -11.27
N TRP A 73 1.55 25.85 -10.26
CA TRP A 73 2.14 24.53 -10.47
C TRP A 73 1.12 23.51 -10.98
N LEU A 74 -0.10 23.51 -10.45
CA LEU A 74 -1.18 22.62 -10.87
C LEU A 74 -1.53 22.85 -12.34
N THR A 75 -1.72 24.11 -12.73
CA THR A 75 -2.00 24.49 -14.12
C THR A 75 -0.89 24.00 -15.06
N ALA A 76 0.37 24.29 -14.72
CA ALA A 76 1.51 23.85 -15.54
C ALA A 76 1.59 22.32 -15.63
N ARG A 77 1.22 21.60 -14.56
CA ARG A 77 1.24 20.14 -14.56
C ARG A 77 0.14 19.55 -15.43
N GLU A 78 -1.05 20.10 -15.38
CA GLU A 78 -2.17 19.69 -16.23
C GLU A 78 -1.89 19.99 -17.72
N GLU A 79 -1.29 21.13 -18.04
CA GLU A 79 -0.83 21.44 -19.40
C GLU A 79 0.21 20.42 -19.89
N LEU A 80 1.20 20.09 -19.06
CA LEU A 80 2.19 19.06 -19.40
C LEU A 80 1.51 17.72 -19.68
N TRP A 81 0.62 17.28 -18.81
CA TRP A 81 -0.08 16.00 -18.99
C TRP A 81 -0.95 15.96 -20.23
N GLY A 82 -1.58 17.09 -20.60
CA GLY A 82 -2.33 17.21 -21.85
C GLY A 82 -1.48 16.94 -23.11
N THR A 83 -0.16 17.15 -23.04
CA THR A 83 0.77 16.85 -24.15
C THR A 83 1.27 15.40 -24.16
N LEU A 84 1.04 14.65 -23.06
CA LEU A 84 1.63 13.33 -22.85
C LEU A 84 0.63 12.17 -22.94
N GLU A 85 -0.67 12.43 -22.96
CA GLU A 85 -1.71 11.41 -22.89
C GLU A 85 -1.56 10.31 -23.94
N ASP A 86 -1.19 10.67 -25.18
CA ASP A 86 -1.01 9.74 -26.30
C ASP A 86 0.43 9.26 -26.48
N ARG A 87 1.35 9.62 -25.60
CA ARG A 87 2.77 9.25 -25.72
C ARG A 87 3.00 7.80 -25.27
N SER A 88 3.90 7.11 -25.94
CA SER A 88 4.38 5.79 -25.52
C SER A 88 5.40 5.94 -24.38
N PHE A 89 5.47 4.94 -23.50
CA PHE A 89 6.50 4.88 -22.46
C PHE A 89 7.89 4.78 -23.07
N SER A 90 8.84 5.50 -22.47
CA SER A 90 10.22 5.54 -22.93
C SER A 90 11.03 4.40 -22.32
N ALA A 91 11.90 3.79 -23.12
CA ALA A 91 12.88 2.83 -22.64
C ALA A 91 13.88 3.53 -21.70
N ILE A 92 14.35 2.80 -20.69
CA ILE A 92 15.33 3.29 -19.72
C ILE A 92 16.71 2.86 -20.16
N GLU A 93 17.59 3.83 -20.37
CA GLU A 93 18.97 3.59 -20.80
C GLU A 93 19.90 3.50 -19.58
N ILE A 94 20.63 2.39 -19.46
CA ILE A 94 21.60 2.15 -18.38
C ILE A 94 22.86 1.55 -19.02
N ASP A 95 24.02 2.16 -18.80
CA ASP A 95 25.30 1.71 -19.33
C ASP A 95 25.28 1.46 -20.87
N GLY A 96 24.58 2.32 -21.61
CA GLY A 96 24.44 2.22 -23.07
C GLY A 96 23.47 1.12 -23.54
N ARG A 97 22.76 0.45 -22.65
CA ARG A 97 21.71 -0.52 -22.98
C ARG A 97 20.33 0.05 -22.73
N ARG A 98 19.42 -0.24 -23.64
CA ARG A 98 18.01 0.17 -23.54
C ARG A 98 17.20 -0.97 -22.94
N HIS A 99 16.51 -0.68 -21.86
CA HIS A 99 15.62 -1.62 -21.16
C HIS A 99 14.16 -1.22 -21.37
N ASP A 100 13.30 -2.22 -21.59
CA ASP A 100 11.86 -2.01 -21.53
C ASP A 100 11.48 -1.50 -20.12
N PRO A 101 10.68 -0.42 -20.01
CA PRO A 101 10.32 0.14 -18.70
C PRO A 101 9.55 -0.84 -17.80
N PHE A 102 8.96 -1.91 -18.34
CA PHE A 102 8.29 -2.96 -17.57
C PHE A 102 9.22 -4.13 -17.17
N ASP A 103 10.44 -4.16 -17.66
CA ASP A 103 11.44 -5.16 -17.24
C ASP A 103 12.17 -4.69 -15.97
N ALA A 104 11.42 -4.70 -14.84
CA ALA A 104 11.95 -4.26 -13.56
C ALA A 104 13.15 -5.12 -13.11
N ASN A 105 13.19 -6.40 -13.44
CA ASN A 105 14.29 -7.29 -13.05
C ASN A 105 15.60 -6.88 -13.72
N ALA A 106 15.61 -6.71 -15.03
CA ALA A 106 16.82 -6.28 -15.75
C ALA A 106 17.28 -4.88 -15.31
N ILE A 107 16.35 -3.96 -15.04
CA ILE A 107 16.67 -2.62 -14.56
C ILE A 107 17.26 -2.68 -13.15
N ASN A 108 16.69 -3.47 -12.24
CA ASN A 108 17.21 -3.62 -10.87
C ASN A 108 18.55 -4.36 -10.82
N ASP A 109 18.81 -5.31 -11.72
CA ASP A 109 20.13 -5.95 -11.85
C ASP A 109 21.21 -4.92 -12.17
N ALA A 110 20.88 -3.93 -12.98
CA ALA A 110 21.81 -2.85 -13.33
C ALA A 110 21.92 -1.76 -12.25
N LEU A 111 20.81 -1.35 -11.64
CA LEU A 111 20.75 -0.23 -10.68
C LEU A 111 20.96 -0.65 -9.21
N GLY A 112 20.62 -1.88 -8.85
CA GLY A 112 20.68 -2.35 -7.45
C GLY A 112 22.05 -2.29 -6.82
N LYS A 113 23.10 -2.56 -7.59
CA LYS A 113 24.51 -2.41 -7.16
C LYS A 113 24.91 -0.98 -6.75
N HIS A 114 24.12 0.01 -7.20
CA HIS A 114 24.28 1.42 -6.86
C HIS A 114 23.36 1.88 -5.72
N GLY A 115 22.68 0.95 -5.04
CA GLY A 115 21.75 1.26 -3.96
C GLY A 115 20.44 1.89 -4.42
N LEU A 116 20.08 1.69 -5.70
CA LEU A 116 18.84 2.17 -6.29
C LEU A 116 17.83 1.02 -6.44
N LEU A 117 16.56 1.34 -6.35
CA LEU A 117 15.44 0.42 -6.53
C LEU A 117 14.48 1.01 -7.56
N TYR A 118 14.17 0.21 -8.56
CA TYR A 118 13.17 0.53 -9.59
C TYR A 118 12.02 -0.47 -9.51
N SER A 119 10.81 -0.03 -9.76
CA SER A 119 9.70 -0.92 -10.05
C SER A 119 8.79 -0.35 -11.13
N ALA A 120 8.15 -1.28 -11.83
CA ALA A 120 7.11 -1.02 -12.81
C ALA A 120 6.10 -2.15 -12.72
N GLY A 121 4.82 -1.82 -12.69
CA GLY A 121 3.75 -2.82 -12.62
C GLY A 121 2.39 -2.17 -12.84
N TYR A 122 1.36 -2.99 -12.90
CA TYR A 122 -0.01 -2.55 -13.08
C TYR A 122 -0.77 -2.60 -11.76
N GLY A 123 -1.38 -1.48 -11.38
CA GLY A 123 -2.25 -1.37 -10.23
C GLY A 123 -3.73 -1.44 -10.59
N ASN A 124 -4.57 -0.86 -9.74
CA ASN A 124 -6.01 -0.77 -9.96
C ASN A 124 -6.35 -0.17 -11.33
N LYS A 125 -7.37 -0.74 -11.98
CA LYS A 125 -7.82 -0.35 -13.33
C LYS A 125 -6.71 -0.45 -14.39
N ALA A 126 -5.74 -1.35 -14.20
CA ALA A 126 -4.59 -1.55 -15.08
C ALA A 126 -3.73 -0.29 -15.27
N LYS A 127 -3.69 0.61 -14.28
CA LYS A 127 -2.80 1.76 -14.32
C LYS A 127 -1.35 1.32 -14.17
N PRO A 128 -0.44 1.70 -15.09
CA PRO A 128 0.99 1.49 -14.89
C PRO A 128 1.53 2.39 -13.78
N HIS A 129 2.31 1.81 -12.88
CA HIS A 129 3.01 2.52 -11.81
C HIS A 129 4.51 2.34 -11.99
N PHE A 130 5.23 3.45 -11.99
CA PHE A 130 6.69 3.46 -12.04
C PHE A 130 7.23 4.23 -10.84
N PHE A 131 8.38 3.80 -10.31
CA PHE A 131 9.14 4.60 -9.37
C PHE A 131 10.64 4.27 -9.42
N LEU A 132 11.45 5.23 -9.02
CA LEU A 132 12.86 5.09 -8.73
C LEU A 132 13.13 5.65 -7.35
N ALA A 133 13.80 4.88 -6.51
CA ALA A 133 14.06 5.24 -5.12
C ALA A 133 15.43 4.75 -4.65
N ARG A 134 15.86 5.22 -3.47
CA ARG A 134 16.98 4.63 -2.76
C ARG A 134 16.55 3.31 -2.13
N LEU A 135 17.30 2.25 -2.40
CA LEU A 135 17.12 0.97 -1.71
C LEU A 135 17.65 1.09 -0.28
N GLU A 136 16.81 0.76 0.69
CA GLU A 136 17.18 0.78 2.11
C GLU A 136 17.50 -0.62 2.63
N LYS A 137 16.64 -1.59 2.32
CA LYS A 137 16.76 -2.96 2.84
C LYS A 137 16.19 -3.96 1.86
N THR A 138 16.81 -5.12 1.78
CA THR A 138 16.29 -6.31 1.10
C THR A 138 16.09 -7.42 2.11
N ILE A 139 14.94 -8.09 2.09
CA ILE A 139 14.61 -9.24 2.91
C ILE A 139 14.39 -10.41 1.96
N GLU A 140 15.21 -11.42 2.06
CA GLU A 140 15.04 -12.66 1.30
C GLU A 140 14.41 -13.72 2.19
N GLN A 141 13.34 -14.31 1.69
CA GLN A 141 12.63 -15.41 2.32
C GLN A 141 12.44 -16.55 1.31
N GLN A 142 12.17 -17.73 1.81
CA GLN A 142 11.91 -18.86 0.95
C GLN A 142 10.65 -18.59 0.11
N GLY A 143 10.84 -18.37 -1.18
CA GLY A 143 9.77 -18.20 -2.17
C GLY A 143 9.36 -16.75 -2.48
N TYR A 144 9.92 -15.72 -1.81
CA TYR A 144 9.68 -14.31 -2.12
C TYR A 144 10.79 -13.39 -1.64
N ARG A 145 10.85 -12.18 -2.20
CA ARG A 145 11.81 -11.14 -1.82
C ARG A 145 11.07 -9.82 -1.55
N ILE A 146 11.46 -9.16 -0.46
CA ILE A 146 10.90 -7.86 -0.09
C ILE A 146 11.99 -6.80 -0.20
N TYR A 147 11.71 -5.75 -0.97
CA TYR A 147 12.51 -4.55 -1.05
C TYR A 147 11.84 -3.42 -0.27
N ILE A 148 12.60 -2.76 0.59
CA ILE A 148 12.16 -1.56 1.31
C ILE A 148 12.93 -0.38 0.75
N SER A 149 12.21 0.60 0.19
CA SER A 149 12.78 1.83 -0.33
C SER A 149 12.62 2.98 0.66
N ALA A 150 13.58 3.88 0.64
CA ALA A 150 13.56 5.15 1.35
C ALA A 150 13.09 6.29 0.43
N GLU A 151 13.94 7.30 0.20
CA GLU A 151 13.59 8.47 -0.61
C GLU A 151 13.24 8.06 -2.05
N GLU A 152 12.17 8.61 -2.57
CA GLU A 152 11.73 8.44 -3.95
C GLU A 152 12.26 9.58 -4.82
N TYR A 153 13.00 9.22 -5.86
CA TYR A 153 13.57 10.16 -6.82
C TYR A 153 12.65 10.41 -8.03
N ALA A 154 11.81 9.44 -8.33
CA ALA A 154 10.73 9.55 -9.32
C ALA A 154 9.53 8.75 -8.86
N ARG A 155 8.33 9.29 -9.04
CA ARG A 155 7.06 8.66 -8.65
C ARG A 155 5.90 9.16 -9.50
N ASP A 156 4.85 8.36 -9.54
CA ASP A 156 3.55 8.76 -10.08
C ASP A 156 2.67 9.42 -9.01
N LEU A 157 1.51 9.95 -9.42
CA LEU A 157 0.55 10.61 -8.54
C LEU A 157 0.02 9.69 -7.45
N SER A 158 -0.29 8.44 -7.79
CA SER A 158 -0.84 7.47 -6.84
C SER A 158 0.15 7.02 -5.79
N ALA A 159 1.36 6.69 -6.21
CA ALA A 159 2.47 6.24 -5.37
C ALA A 159 2.00 5.31 -4.21
N PRO A 160 1.49 4.10 -4.50
CA PRO A 160 0.98 3.21 -3.47
C PRO A 160 2.12 2.77 -2.52
N PRO A 161 1.86 2.64 -1.20
CA PRO A 161 2.89 2.27 -0.22
C PRO A 161 3.48 0.88 -0.41
N ALA A 162 2.74 -0.02 -1.03
CA ALA A 162 3.21 -1.37 -1.37
C ALA A 162 2.80 -1.74 -2.79
N MET A 163 3.65 -2.50 -3.44
CA MET A 163 3.44 -3.06 -4.77
C MET A 163 4.01 -4.47 -4.80
N SER A 164 3.39 -5.37 -5.54
CA SER A 164 3.94 -6.69 -5.80
C SER A 164 4.10 -6.94 -7.30
N LEU A 165 5.17 -7.64 -7.67
CA LEU A 165 5.45 -8.05 -9.03
C LEU A 165 5.95 -9.51 -8.99
N GLY A 166 5.06 -10.45 -9.27
CA GLY A 166 5.34 -11.87 -9.06
C GLY A 166 5.62 -12.18 -7.60
N LYS A 167 6.81 -12.67 -7.32
CA LYS A 167 7.29 -12.98 -5.95
C LYS A 167 8.14 -11.86 -5.33
N GLU A 168 8.20 -10.72 -5.97
CA GLU A 168 8.88 -9.53 -5.49
C GLU A 168 7.89 -8.52 -4.92
N ILE A 169 8.15 -8.04 -3.73
CA ILE A 169 7.32 -7.10 -2.98
C ILE A 169 8.13 -5.83 -2.77
N PHE A 170 7.52 -4.69 -3.07
CA PHE A 170 8.13 -3.38 -2.94
C PHE A 170 7.40 -2.58 -1.87
N ILE A 171 8.06 -2.29 -0.77
CA ILE A 171 7.56 -1.44 0.32
C ILE A 171 8.19 -0.06 0.17
N ARG A 172 7.35 0.95 -0.04
CA ARG A 172 7.74 2.34 -0.32
C ARG A 172 7.55 3.18 0.93
N ARG A 173 8.60 3.32 1.75
CA ARG A 173 8.52 4.03 3.05
C ARG A 173 8.12 5.49 2.90
N GLU A 174 8.63 6.21 1.91
CA GLU A 174 8.25 7.61 1.70
C GLU A 174 6.78 7.74 1.31
N SER A 175 6.28 6.86 0.45
CA SER A 175 4.85 6.79 0.11
C SER A 175 3.98 6.39 1.29
N LEU A 176 4.44 5.49 2.16
CA LEU A 176 3.77 5.14 3.40
C LEU A 176 3.70 6.35 4.35
N ARG A 177 4.82 7.07 4.53
CA ARG A 177 4.89 8.27 5.36
C ARG A 177 3.89 9.34 4.91
N ARG A 178 3.76 9.55 3.60
CA ARG A 178 2.77 10.44 3.03
C ARG A 178 1.33 9.96 3.32
N MET A 179 1.05 8.68 3.13
CA MET A 179 -0.28 8.12 3.44
C MET A 179 -0.63 8.31 4.91
N LEU A 180 0.31 8.11 5.83
CA LEU A 180 0.11 8.35 7.26
C LEU A 180 -0.17 9.83 7.56
N TRP A 181 0.55 10.74 6.89
CA TRP A 181 0.27 12.17 6.97
C TRP A 181 -1.15 12.51 6.49
N GLU A 182 -1.57 12.00 5.34
CA GLU A 182 -2.91 12.22 4.80
C GLU A 182 -3.99 11.74 5.79
N LYS A 183 -3.80 10.57 6.39
CA LYS A 183 -4.72 10.01 7.41
C LYS A 183 -4.74 10.83 8.70
N LEU A 184 -3.58 11.34 9.13
CA LEU A 184 -3.49 12.22 10.28
C LEU A 184 -4.25 13.54 10.04
N GLU A 185 -4.10 14.16 8.88
CA GLU A 185 -4.83 15.37 8.52
C GLU A 185 -6.34 15.12 8.46
N GLU A 186 -6.77 14.03 7.83
CA GLU A 186 -8.17 13.64 7.77
C GLU A 186 -8.75 13.50 9.18
N TRP A 187 -8.05 12.80 10.08
CA TRP A 187 -8.49 12.64 11.46
C TRP A 187 -8.53 13.97 12.22
N ARG A 188 -7.52 14.84 12.03
CA ARG A 188 -7.43 16.16 12.69
C ARG A 188 -8.60 17.07 12.37
N TRP A 189 -9.30 16.86 11.27
CA TRP A 189 -10.43 17.68 10.88
C TRP A 189 -11.57 17.67 11.90
N ASN A 190 -11.96 16.49 12.36
CA ASN A 190 -13.06 16.30 13.32
C ASN A 190 -12.63 15.67 14.63
N LYS A 191 -11.42 15.15 14.72
CA LYS A 191 -10.85 14.42 15.86
C LYS A 191 -11.81 13.38 16.47
N PRO A 192 -12.39 12.48 15.67
CA PRO A 192 -13.35 11.51 16.17
C PRO A 192 -12.70 10.55 17.17
N ASP A 193 -13.45 10.11 18.18
CA ASP A 193 -12.99 9.03 19.07
C ASP A 193 -13.15 7.68 18.38
N ASN A 194 -12.13 7.28 17.68
CA ASN A 194 -12.08 6.06 16.90
C ASN A 194 -10.69 5.38 16.99
N ALA A 195 -10.52 4.27 16.28
CA ALA A 195 -9.27 3.52 16.27
C ALA A 195 -8.08 4.37 15.77
N MET A 196 -8.27 5.23 14.78
CA MET A 196 -7.21 6.14 14.30
C MET A 196 -6.78 7.11 15.40
N GLY A 197 -7.73 7.71 16.11
CA GLY A 197 -7.44 8.59 17.25
C GLY A 197 -6.69 7.88 18.36
N ARG A 198 -7.02 6.60 18.64
CA ARG A 198 -6.31 5.80 19.63
C ARG A 198 -4.88 5.51 19.19
N ALA A 199 -4.64 5.17 17.92
CA ALA A 199 -3.29 4.99 17.38
C ALA A 199 -2.44 6.26 17.49
N ILE A 200 -3.00 7.40 17.08
CA ILE A 200 -2.32 8.71 17.09
C ILE A 200 -1.86 9.11 18.49
N ARG A 201 -2.61 8.82 19.55
CA ARG A 201 -2.28 9.19 20.93
C ARG A 201 -0.96 8.60 21.44
N PHE A 202 -0.44 7.57 20.82
CA PHE A 202 0.86 6.97 21.15
C PHE A 202 2.05 7.75 20.58
N TYR A 203 1.79 8.73 19.69
CA TYR A 203 2.82 9.54 19.03
C TYR A 203 2.65 11.02 19.41
N GLU A 204 3.75 11.72 19.56
CA GLU A 204 3.73 13.13 20.02
C GLU A 204 3.64 14.11 18.84
N PHE A 205 2.60 13.99 18.01
CA PHE A 205 2.43 14.80 16.80
C PHE A 205 2.33 16.30 17.04
N ASP A 206 1.88 16.72 18.21
CA ASP A 206 1.74 18.14 18.55
C ASP A 206 3.06 18.75 19.02
N ASN A 207 4.02 17.94 19.46
CA ASN A 207 5.34 18.39 19.91
C ASN A 207 6.35 18.42 18.75
N ASP A 208 6.45 17.32 18.00
CA ASP A 208 7.36 17.17 16.87
C ASP A 208 6.70 16.29 15.80
N LEU A 209 6.09 16.96 14.82
CA LEU A 209 5.36 16.29 13.74
C LEU A 209 6.25 15.34 12.96
N ASP A 210 7.46 15.76 12.60
CA ASP A 210 8.35 14.98 11.76
C ASP A 210 8.87 13.75 12.50
N ALA A 211 9.30 13.90 13.75
CA ALA A 211 9.74 12.78 14.58
C ALA A 211 8.61 11.79 14.85
N ALA A 212 7.40 12.26 15.12
CA ALA A 212 6.23 11.43 15.33
C ALA A 212 5.83 10.65 14.06
N LEU A 213 5.87 11.30 12.89
CA LEU A 213 5.66 10.63 11.60
C LEU A 213 6.74 9.59 11.32
N ASP A 214 7.99 9.85 11.64
CA ASP A 214 9.08 8.89 11.45
C ASP A 214 8.88 7.65 12.33
N GLN A 215 8.50 7.83 13.59
CA GLN A 215 8.20 6.71 14.51
C GLN A 215 7.01 5.89 14.03
N MET A 216 5.93 6.56 13.61
CA MET A 216 4.76 5.86 13.08
C MET A 216 5.08 5.14 11.78
N THR A 217 5.86 5.76 10.89
CA THR A 217 6.28 5.14 9.62
C THR A 217 7.13 3.90 9.86
N GLU A 218 8.02 3.91 10.83
CA GLU A 218 8.82 2.73 11.21
C GLU A 218 7.92 1.57 11.64
N ALA A 219 7.00 1.83 12.58
CA ALA A 219 6.07 0.83 13.08
C ALA A 219 5.16 0.28 11.97
N GLU A 220 4.63 1.16 11.13
CA GLU A 220 3.71 0.74 10.05
C GLU A 220 4.43 0.13 8.85
N THR A 221 5.73 0.39 8.65
CA THR A 221 6.55 -0.35 7.70
C THR A 221 6.62 -1.83 8.09
N GLU A 222 6.83 -2.13 9.37
CA GLU A 222 6.80 -3.52 9.85
C GLU A 222 5.43 -4.17 9.66
N SER A 223 4.35 -3.44 9.97
CA SER A 223 2.98 -3.93 9.77
C SER A 223 2.68 -4.22 8.30
N LEU A 224 3.15 -3.36 7.40
CA LEU A 224 2.98 -3.53 5.96
C LEU A 224 3.77 -4.74 5.43
N VAL A 225 4.99 -4.96 5.90
CA VAL A 225 5.77 -6.17 5.60
C VAL A 225 5.01 -7.42 6.03
N LEU A 226 4.43 -7.43 7.23
CA LEU A 226 3.63 -8.55 7.74
C LEU A 226 2.38 -8.80 6.88
N HIS A 227 1.72 -7.73 6.44
CA HIS A 227 0.56 -7.83 5.54
C HIS A 227 0.95 -8.50 4.21
N GLU A 228 2.00 -8.04 3.56
CA GLU A 228 2.47 -8.60 2.29
C GLU A 228 2.93 -10.07 2.43
N ILE A 229 3.56 -10.43 3.54
CA ILE A 229 3.88 -11.83 3.86
C ILE A 229 2.58 -12.66 3.98
N GLY A 230 1.56 -12.13 4.62
CA GLY A 230 0.25 -12.74 4.71
C GLY A 230 -0.39 -12.97 3.34
N GLU A 231 -0.30 -11.99 2.46
CA GLU A 231 -0.78 -12.08 1.07
C GLU A 231 -0.08 -13.22 0.30
N VAL A 232 1.23 -13.33 0.42
CA VAL A 232 1.99 -14.43 -0.20
C VAL A 232 1.55 -15.79 0.37
N ARG A 233 1.45 -15.92 1.70
CA ARG A 233 1.02 -17.15 2.37
C ARG A 233 -0.40 -17.55 2.00
N ALA A 234 -1.32 -16.59 1.90
CA ALA A 234 -2.68 -16.86 1.44
C ALA A 234 -2.69 -17.30 -0.03
N GLY A 235 -1.89 -16.67 -0.89
CA GLY A 235 -1.71 -17.07 -2.28
C GLY A 235 -1.19 -18.50 -2.41
N ASP A 236 -0.18 -18.88 -1.65
CA ASP A 236 0.37 -20.24 -1.63
C ASP A 236 -0.65 -21.27 -1.12
N ALA A 237 -1.47 -20.91 -0.14
CA ALA A 237 -2.51 -21.80 0.42
C ALA A 237 -3.68 -22.01 -0.55
N LEU A 238 -4.02 -21.02 -1.38
CA LEU A 238 -5.17 -21.07 -2.29
C LEU A 238 -4.81 -21.51 -3.72
N GLY A 239 -3.58 -21.28 -4.15
CA GLY A 239 -3.07 -21.63 -5.46
C GLY A 239 -3.65 -20.80 -6.62
N ASP A 240 -3.32 -21.21 -7.84
CA ASP A 240 -3.68 -20.49 -9.07
C ASP A 240 -5.19 -20.44 -9.33
N CYS A 241 -5.92 -21.47 -8.88
CA CYS A 241 -7.38 -21.54 -9.02
C CYS A 241 -8.10 -20.33 -8.39
N TRP A 242 -7.54 -19.77 -7.32
CA TRP A 242 -8.09 -18.56 -6.71
C TRP A 242 -8.00 -17.36 -7.65
N HIS A 243 -6.87 -17.22 -8.31
CA HIS A 243 -6.63 -16.11 -9.24
C HIS A 243 -7.55 -16.20 -10.46
N GLU A 244 -7.63 -17.39 -11.07
CA GLU A 244 -8.56 -17.66 -12.18
C GLU A 244 -10.01 -17.38 -11.80
N MET A 245 -10.39 -17.76 -10.58
CA MET A 245 -11.74 -17.50 -10.06
C MET A 245 -12.02 -15.99 -9.96
N ILE A 246 -11.12 -15.20 -9.39
CA ILE A 246 -11.29 -13.74 -9.24
C ILE A 246 -11.40 -13.05 -10.60
N GLU A 247 -10.62 -13.48 -11.59
CA GLU A 247 -10.65 -12.92 -12.95
C GLU A 247 -11.97 -13.21 -13.69
N ALA A 248 -12.71 -14.24 -13.27
CA ALA A 248 -13.97 -14.62 -13.90
C ALA A 248 -15.12 -13.64 -13.63
N PHE A 249 -15.05 -12.81 -12.55
CA PHE A 249 -16.14 -11.89 -12.17
C PHE A 249 -15.63 -10.47 -11.81
N PRO A 250 -14.94 -9.81 -12.75
CA PRO A 250 -14.33 -8.51 -12.50
C PRO A 250 -15.38 -7.43 -12.21
N ARG A 251 -15.04 -6.50 -11.32
CA ARG A 251 -15.87 -5.36 -10.94
C ARG A 251 -17.25 -5.70 -10.38
N SER A 252 -17.40 -6.89 -9.80
CA SER A 252 -18.63 -7.36 -9.18
C SER A 252 -18.59 -7.22 -7.66
N ARG A 253 -19.77 -7.30 -7.01
CA ARG A 253 -19.87 -7.41 -5.55
C ARG A 253 -19.16 -8.68 -5.05
N LEU A 254 -19.29 -9.79 -5.79
CA LEU A 254 -18.63 -11.05 -5.48
C LEU A 254 -17.11 -10.91 -5.46
N GLU A 255 -16.51 -10.15 -6.39
CA GLU A 255 -15.07 -9.88 -6.37
C GLU A 255 -14.66 -9.20 -5.05
N LEU A 256 -15.40 -8.17 -4.61
CA LEU A 256 -15.11 -7.48 -3.36
C LEU A 256 -15.24 -8.41 -2.14
N MET A 257 -16.26 -9.26 -2.12
CA MET A 257 -16.48 -10.24 -1.06
C MET A 257 -15.36 -11.29 -1.03
N ALA A 258 -15.00 -11.86 -2.16
CA ALA A 258 -13.94 -12.86 -2.26
C ALA A 258 -12.56 -12.28 -1.88
N ARG A 259 -12.25 -11.07 -2.33
CA ARG A 259 -11.03 -10.37 -1.90
C ARG A 259 -11.00 -10.16 -0.39
N ALA A 260 -12.11 -9.78 0.23
CA ALA A 260 -12.21 -9.63 1.68
C ALA A 260 -11.99 -10.95 2.43
N VAL A 261 -12.49 -12.08 1.90
CA VAL A 261 -12.20 -13.42 2.44
C VAL A 261 -10.69 -13.70 2.42
N ARG A 262 -10.03 -13.45 1.29
CA ARG A 262 -8.59 -13.65 1.15
C ARG A 262 -7.79 -12.74 2.07
N ASP A 263 -8.18 -11.46 2.19
CA ASP A 263 -7.51 -10.50 3.07
C ASP A 263 -7.60 -10.93 4.55
N HIS A 264 -8.75 -11.44 4.99
CA HIS A 264 -8.89 -11.97 6.34
C HIS A 264 -8.05 -13.22 6.57
N LEU A 265 -7.93 -14.10 5.57
CA LEU A 265 -7.02 -15.24 5.63
C LEU A 265 -5.57 -14.77 5.75
N ALA A 266 -5.15 -13.82 4.92
CA ALA A 266 -3.80 -13.26 4.94
C ALA A 266 -3.47 -12.64 6.30
N ASP A 267 -4.39 -11.85 6.85
CA ASP A 267 -4.23 -11.22 8.16
C ASP A 267 -4.16 -12.25 9.30
N ALA A 268 -4.94 -13.32 9.24
CA ALA A 268 -4.90 -14.39 10.23
C ALA A 268 -3.62 -15.24 10.13
N LEU A 269 -3.00 -15.31 8.94
CA LEU A 269 -1.76 -16.06 8.72
C LEU A 269 -0.49 -15.29 9.15
N SER A 270 -0.53 -13.97 9.19
CA SER A 270 0.68 -13.17 9.42
C SER A 270 0.44 -11.93 10.27
N THR A 271 -0.37 -10.98 9.81
CA THR A 271 -0.46 -9.63 10.39
C THR A 271 -0.95 -9.65 11.85
N LEU A 272 -2.13 -10.18 12.09
CA LEU A 272 -2.78 -10.15 13.42
C LEU A 272 -2.02 -10.96 14.47
N PRO A 273 -1.59 -12.21 14.22
CA PRO A 273 -0.82 -12.95 15.21
C PRO A 273 0.44 -12.20 15.64
N SER A 274 1.15 -11.60 14.67
CA SER A 274 2.39 -10.87 14.95
C SER A 274 2.16 -9.57 15.71
N LEU A 275 1.10 -8.82 15.39
CA LEU A 275 0.76 -7.58 16.11
C LEU A 275 0.34 -7.86 17.56
N ILE A 276 -0.39 -8.94 17.79
CA ILE A 276 -0.82 -9.36 19.13
C ILE A 276 0.38 -9.85 19.95
N GLU A 277 1.21 -10.72 19.37
CA GLU A 277 2.40 -11.27 20.06
C GLU A 277 3.41 -10.19 20.45
N ARG A 278 3.63 -9.21 19.58
CA ARG A 278 4.55 -8.09 19.86
C ARG A 278 4.02 -7.10 20.89
N ALA A 279 2.75 -7.22 21.25
CA ALA A 279 2.06 -6.31 22.18
C ALA A 279 2.33 -4.83 21.85
N HIS A 280 2.15 -4.46 20.56
CA HIS A 280 2.35 -3.10 20.07
C HIS A 280 0.99 -2.42 19.83
N PRO A 281 0.40 -1.79 20.86
CA PRO A 281 -0.94 -1.22 20.79
C PRO A 281 -1.16 -0.22 19.64
N PRO A 282 -0.24 0.71 19.34
CA PRO A 282 -0.45 1.67 18.25
C PRO A 282 -0.69 0.99 16.90
N ALA A 283 0.09 -0.02 16.55
CA ALA A 283 -0.05 -0.76 15.29
C ALA A 283 -1.35 -1.57 15.25
N LEU A 284 -1.77 -2.14 16.38
CA LEU A 284 -3.04 -2.85 16.47
C LEU A 284 -4.24 -1.90 16.31
N HIS A 285 -4.23 -0.74 16.97
CA HIS A 285 -5.24 0.30 16.75
C HIS A 285 -5.27 0.76 15.30
N PHE A 286 -4.11 0.97 14.68
CA PHE A 286 -4.02 1.39 13.28
C PHE A 286 -4.55 0.33 12.32
N TYR A 287 -4.33 -0.96 12.60
CA TYR A 287 -4.93 -2.06 11.86
C TYR A 287 -6.46 -1.93 11.82
N PHE A 288 -7.10 -1.74 12.97
CA PHE A 288 -8.55 -1.56 13.06
C PHE A 288 -9.04 -0.25 12.45
N ALA A 289 -8.23 0.80 12.47
CA ALA A 289 -8.53 2.05 11.77
C ALA A 289 -8.65 1.86 10.25
N ASN A 290 -7.92 0.90 9.69
CA ASN A 290 -7.95 0.56 8.25
C ASN A 290 -8.92 -0.58 7.90
N LEU A 291 -9.51 -1.24 8.89
CA LEU A 291 -10.52 -2.26 8.66
C LEU A 291 -11.83 -1.60 8.21
N SER A 292 -12.16 -1.72 6.95
CA SER A 292 -13.28 -1.00 6.35
C SER A 292 -13.98 -1.81 5.25
N GLY A 293 -15.08 -1.27 4.75
CA GLY A 293 -15.81 -1.84 3.62
C GLY A 293 -16.23 -3.28 3.84
N MET A 294 -16.05 -4.10 2.83
CA MET A 294 -16.45 -5.52 2.84
C MET A 294 -15.75 -6.34 3.93
N ARG A 295 -14.49 -6.06 4.24
CA ARG A 295 -13.76 -6.74 5.30
C ARG A 295 -14.43 -6.57 6.66
N LYS A 296 -14.88 -5.35 6.97
CA LYS A 296 -15.64 -5.04 8.17
C LYS A 296 -17.00 -5.74 8.19
N GLN A 297 -17.65 -5.80 7.04
CA GLN A 297 -18.99 -6.34 6.91
C GLN A 297 -19.05 -7.85 7.12
N ILE A 298 -18.06 -8.60 6.61
CA ILE A 298 -18.08 -10.07 6.70
C ILE A 298 -17.47 -10.63 7.99
N TYR A 299 -16.81 -9.79 8.80
CA TYR A 299 -16.16 -10.21 10.06
C TYR A 299 -16.51 -9.28 11.24
N PRO A 300 -17.80 -9.15 11.62
CA PRO A 300 -18.21 -8.29 12.72
C PRO A 300 -17.62 -8.71 14.07
N ALA A 301 -17.45 -10.02 14.35
CA ALA A 301 -16.88 -10.49 15.61
C ALA A 301 -15.45 -9.96 15.87
N LEU A 302 -14.68 -9.68 14.82
CA LEU A 302 -13.33 -9.11 14.96
C LEU A 302 -13.39 -7.69 15.55
N LEU A 303 -14.37 -6.88 15.13
CA LEU A 303 -14.60 -5.55 15.70
C LEU A 303 -15.08 -5.61 17.14
N ASP A 304 -15.97 -6.55 17.45
CA ASP A 304 -16.48 -6.73 18.83
C ASP A 304 -15.32 -7.11 19.77
N ALA A 305 -14.44 -8.00 19.34
CA ALA A 305 -13.25 -8.36 20.08
C ALA A 305 -12.27 -7.18 20.25
N TYR A 306 -12.13 -6.32 19.22
CA TYR A 306 -11.34 -5.11 19.33
C TYR A 306 -11.92 -4.15 20.38
N HIS A 307 -13.24 -3.93 20.37
CA HIS A 307 -13.90 -3.07 21.35
C HIS A 307 -13.74 -3.60 22.77
N GLN A 308 -13.84 -4.91 22.97
CA GLN A 308 -13.57 -5.54 24.27
C GLN A 308 -12.12 -5.37 24.73
N TRP A 309 -11.15 -5.50 23.80
CA TRP A 309 -9.76 -5.20 24.12
C TRP A 309 -9.57 -3.74 24.52
N VAL A 310 -10.18 -2.80 23.82
CA VAL A 310 -10.11 -1.36 24.14
C VAL A 310 -10.71 -1.06 25.53
N GLU A 311 -11.85 -1.68 25.85
CA GLU A 311 -12.59 -1.41 27.09
C GLU A 311 -11.99 -2.11 28.32
N TYR A 312 -11.58 -3.36 28.16
CA TYR A 312 -11.14 -4.21 29.28
C TYR A 312 -9.65 -4.55 29.27
N ASN A 313 -8.91 -4.12 28.26
CA ASN A 313 -7.50 -4.50 28.03
C ASN A 313 -7.29 -6.02 27.98
N ASP A 314 -8.27 -6.75 27.48
CA ASP A 314 -8.27 -8.22 27.35
C ASP A 314 -8.13 -8.64 25.90
N VAL A 315 -6.96 -9.15 25.55
CA VAL A 315 -6.61 -9.54 24.17
C VAL A 315 -7.05 -10.96 23.81
N ARG A 316 -7.48 -11.77 24.80
CA ARG A 316 -7.74 -13.22 24.63
C ARG A 316 -8.79 -13.52 23.55
N GLN A 317 -9.80 -12.67 23.42
CA GLN A 317 -10.83 -12.88 22.39
C GLN A 317 -10.28 -12.61 20.99
N LEU A 318 -9.39 -11.59 20.83
CA LEU A 318 -8.69 -11.37 19.56
C LEU A 318 -7.81 -12.57 19.21
N GLU A 319 -7.03 -13.11 20.15
CA GLU A 319 -6.20 -14.29 19.95
C GLU A 319 -7.05 -15.49 19.50
N HIS A 320 -8.16 -15.74 20.18
CA HIS A 320 -9.08 -16.84 19.83
C HIS A 320 -9.67 -16.66 18.43
N LEU A 321 -10.08 -15.45 18.05
CA LEU A 321 -10.64 -15.18 16.72
C LEU A 321 -9.60 -15.27 15.61
N VAL A 322 -8.33 -14.94 15.87
CA VAL A 322 -7.26 -15.13 14.90
C VAL A 322 -7.08 -16.61 14.58
N ASP A 323 -7.04 -17.48 15.60
CA ASP A 323 -6.91 -18.91 15.39
C ASP A 323 -8.13 -19.52 14.70
N THR A 324 -9.32 -19.15 15.13
CA THR A 324 -10.58 -19.58 14.53
C THR A 324 -10.71 -19.06 13.09
N GLY A 325 -10.39 -17.79 12.87
CA GLY A 325 -10.48 -17.13 11.60
C GLY A 325 -9.56 -17.71 10.54
N ARG A 326 -8.38 -18.19 10.92
CA ARG A 326 -7.46 -18.87 9.99
C ARG A 326 -8.10 -20.08 9.34
N GLN A 327 -8.72 -20.95 10.14
CA GLN A 327 -9.39 -22.16 9.64
C GLN A 327 -10.66 -21.80 8.87
N HIS A 328 -11.45 -20.90 9.44
CA HIS A 328 -12.73 -20.48 8.88
C HIS A 328 -12.57 -19.87 7.47
N TRP A 329 -11.70 -18.87 7.32
CA TRP A 329 -11.51 -18.18 6.03
C TRP A 329 -10.83 -19.07 5.00
N LEU A 330 -9.95 -19.98 5.41
CA LEU A 330 -9.39 -20.97 4.51
C LEU A 330 -10.49 -21.91 3.98
N GLN A 331 -11.38 -22.40 4.82
CA GLN A 331 -12.49 -23.25 4.41
C GLN A 331 -13.46 -22.50 3.49
N VAL A 332 -13.82 -21.27 3.81
CA VAL A 332 -14.67 -20.44 2.94
C VAL A 332 -14.02 -20.24 1.56
N ALA A 333 -12.75 -19.89 1.52
CA ALA A 333 -12.02 -19.70 0.26
C ALA A 333 -11.97 -21.00 -0.57
N GLN A 334 -11.72 -22.15 0.05
CA GLN A 334 -11.72 -23.45 -0.61
C GLN A 334 -13.10 -23.81 -1.17
N GLN A 335 -14.18 -23.55 -0.42
CA GLN A 335 -15.54 -23.76 -0.87
C GLN A 335 -15.92 -22.85 -2.05
N LEU A 336 -15.43 -21.60 -2.06
CA LEU A 336 -15.61 -20.69 -3.21
C LEU A 336 -14.95 -21.25 -4.47
N ILE A 337 -13.72 -21.74 -4.36
CA ILE A 337 -13.02 -22.40 -5.47
C ILE A 337 -13.82 -23.58 -5.98
N GLN A 338 -14.30 -24.46 -5.10
CA GLN A 338 -15.12 -25.64 -5.47
C GLN A 338 -16.40 -25.25 -6.22
N LEU A 339 -17.11 -24.23 -5.74
CA LEU A 339 -18.29 -23.70 -6.42
C LEU A 339 -17.97 -23.16 -7.82
N HIS A 340 -16.86 -22.44 -7.94
CA HIS A 340 -16.40 -21.93 -9.24
C HIS A 340 -16.07 -23.07 -10.21
N GLU A 341 -15.32 -24.07 -9.76
CA GLU A 341 -14.92 -25.23 -10.55
C GLU A 341 -16.11 -26.11 -10.98
N SER A 342 -17.20 -26.11 -10.19
CA SER A 342 -18.40 -26.87 -10.52
C SER A 342 -19.10 -26.40 -11.80
N ARG A 343 -18.80 -25.19 -12.28
CA ARG A 343 -19.36 -24.55 -13.48
C ARG A 343 -20.89 -24.55 -13.53
N VAL A 344 -21.54 -24.56 -12.36
CA VAL A 344 -22.99 -24.47 -12.27
C VAL A 344 -23.44 -23.06 -12.63
N ARG A 345 -24.57 -22.95 -13.33
CA ARG A 345 -25.13 -21.67 -13.83
C ARG A 345 -25.40 -20.64 -12.71
N THR A 346 -25.65 -21.10 -11.50
CA THR A 346 -25.93 -20.26 -10.30
C THR A 346 -24.72 -20.02 -9.43
N ALA A 347 -23.52 -20.43 -9.84
CA ALA A 347 -22.33 -20.41 -9.00
C ALA A 347 -22.04 -19.05 -8.37
N TRP A 348 -22.25 -17.95 -9.08
CA TRP A 348 -22.05 -16.59 -8.52
C TRP A 348 -22.97 -16.29 -7.35
N GLN A 349 -24.26 -16.60 -7.50
CA GLN A 349 -25.26 -16.39 -6.44
C GLN A 349 -24.99 -17.31 -5.25
N ASP A 350 -24.59 -18.54 -5.51
CA ASP A 350 -24.26 -19.52 -4.48
C ASP A 350 -23.00 -19.09 -3.72
N MET A 351 -22.00 -18.51 -4.42
CA MET A 351 -20.79 -17.98 -3.80
C MET A 351 -21.05 -16.75 -2.93
N GLU A 352 -21.86 -15.79 -3.40
CA GLU A 352 -22.30 -14.66 -2.57
C GLU A 352 -23.04 -15.12 -1.34
N SER A 353 -24.01 -16.02 -1.51
CA SER A 353 -24.80 -16.60 -0.41
C SER A 353 -23.92 -17.35 0.60
N LEU A 354 -22.90 -18.08 0.12
CA LEU A 354 -21.95 -18.76 1.00
C LEU A 354 -21.21 -17.77 1.91
N ILE A 355 -20.68 -16.69 1.35
CA ILE A 355 -19.96 -15.68 2.14
C ILE A 355 -20.89 -15.02 3.14
N GLU A 356 -22.11 -14.66 2.73
CA GLU A 356 -23.11 -14.07 3.62
C GLU A 356 -23.52 -14.98 4.77
N GLN A 357 -23.65 -16.28 4.52
CA GLN A 357 -23.98 -17.27 5.55
C GLN A 357 -22.79 -17.61 6.47
N LYS A 358 -21.57 -17.37 5.99
CA LYS A 358 -20.32 -17.68 6.71
C LYS A 358 -19.64 -16.46 7.30
N GLN A 359 -20.37 -15.35 7.48
CA GLN A 359 -19.88 -14.21 8.27
C GLN A 359 -19.49 -14.69 9.68
N LEU A 360 -18.41 -14.18 10.20
CA LEU A 360 -17.85 -14.58 11.49
C LEU A 360 -17.94 -13.44 12.54
#